data_8dc1483f12b70bd6db697e6a918e1db1
#
_entry.id   8dc1483f12b70bd6db697e6a918e1db1
#
_cell.length_a   1.000
_cell.length_b   1.000
_cell.length_c   1.000
_cell.angle_alpha   90.00
_cell.angle_beta   90.00
_cell.angle_gamma   90.00
#
_symmetry.space_group_name_H-M   'P 1'
#
loop_
_entity.id
_entity.type
_entity.pdbx_description
1 polymer ?
#
loop_
_entity_poly.entity_id
_entity_poly.type
_entity_poly.pdbx_seq_one_letter_code
_entity_poly.pdbx_strand_id
1 'polypeptide(L)'
;DGFAPFEFGVACEAFGLDRSRDGIQNFDFRVLAPDPGIVQSGMGFSINVEHDLSFAAEADLVIVAPLPREKWGRTDARVLDAVRQADARGAWLLSLCSGAFILAESGILDGRRATTHWMYTDTMIEMYPRIDVDPDVLYVQDGRIITSAGTAAGLDASLHLLRQELGAEAANTIARRMVVPPQRDGGQAQFIDHPLPEVASRSLSAVTDWMLENL
;
A
#
# COMPACT_ATOMS: atom_id res chain seq x y z
N ASP A 1 7.43 -11.54 -11.77
CA ASP A 1 7.76 -10.55 -12.81
C ASP A 1 6.67 -9.50 -12.92
N GLY A 2 7.06 -8.27 -13.31
CA GLY A 2 6.17 -7.13 -13.48
C GLY A 2 5.92 -6.35 -12.18
N PHE A 3 6.85 -6.39 -11.23
CA PHE A 3 6.69 -5.60 -10.01
C PHE A 3 6.62 -4.09 -10.30
N ALA A 4 5.86 -3.36 -9.48
CA ALA A 4 5.74 -1.92 -9.56
C ALA A 4 6.88 -1.26 -8.77
N PRO A 5 7.80 -0.52 -9.42
CA PRO A 5 8.97 0.04 -8.77
C PRO A 5 8.67 1.05 -7.67
N PHE A 6 7.59 1.82 -7.80
CA PHE A 6 7.24 2.82 -6.80
C PHE A 6 6.84 2.15 -5.47
N GLU A 7 5.94 1.20 -5.50
CA GLU A 7 5.49 0.47 -4.32
C GLU A 7 6.61 -0.37 -3.71
N PHE A 8 7.45 -0.96 -4.54
CA PHE A 8 8.67 -1.62 -4.09
C PHE A 8 9.60 -0.63 -3.37
N GLY A 9 9.82 0.56 -3.95
CA GLY A 9 10.59 1.64 -3.35
C GLY A 9 10.01 2.12 -2.02
N VAL A 10 8.67 2.19 -1.89
CA VAL A 10 7.99 2.51 -0.62
C VAL A 10 8.38 1.52 0.48
N ALA A 11 8.32 0.22 0.20
CA ALA A 11 8.71 -0.81 1.16
C ALA A 11 10.20 -0.71 1.54
N CYS A 12 11.09 -0.54 0.54
CA CYS A 12 12.53 -0.36 0.77
C CYS A 12 12.82 0.87 1.61
N GLU A 13 12.19 2.01 1.29
CA GLU A 13 12.40 3.28 1.99
C GLU A 13 11.86 3.20 3.42
N ALA A 14 10.66 2.66 3.64
CA ALA A 14 10.07 2.62 4.96
C ALA A 14 10.78 1.62 5.90
N PHE A 15 11.17 0.45 5.41
CA PHE A 15 11.62 -0.67 6.23
C PHE A 15 13.05 -1.17 5.92
N GLY A 16 13.61 -0.87 4.75
CA GLY A 16 14.89 -1.44 4.32
C GLY A 16 16.11 -0.59 4.63
N LEU A 17 15.95 0.70 4.93
CA LEU A 17 17.09 1.59 5.18
C LEU A 17 17.62 1.48 6.61
N ASP A 18 18.94 1.50 6.75
CA ASP A 18 19.61 1.62 8.06
C ASP A 18 19.36 3.02 8.66
N ARG A 19 18.65 3.05 9.78
CA ARG A 19 18.32 4.25 10.56
C ARG A 19 18.89 4.23 11.96
N SER A 20 19.89 3.38 12.21
CA SER A 20 20.57 3.28 13.52
C SER A 20 21.15 4.62 13.99
N ARG A 21 21.62 5.47 13.05
CA ARG A 21 22.10 6.84 13.35
C ARG A 21 21.01 7.79 13.83
N ASP A 22 19.75 7.48 13.52
CA ASP A 22 18.58 8.24 13.99
C ASP A 22 17.98 7.63 15.27
N GLY A 23 18.66 6.64 15.87
CA GLY A 23 18.22 5.94 17.08
C GLY A 23 17.07 4.94 16.85
N ILE A 24 16.80 4.56 15.61
CA ILE A 24 15.75 3.62 15.24
C ILE A 24 16.38 2.24 15.03
N GLN A 25 15.77 1.21 15.61
CA GLN A 25 16.18 -0.17 15.39
C GLN A 25 16.00 -0.56 13.93
N ASN A 26 17.01 -1.17 13.33
CA ASN A 26 16.94 -1.68 11.97
C ASN A 26 16.06 -2.93 11.89
N PHE A 27 15.38 -3.07 10.76
CA PHE A 27 14.67 -4.30 10.41
C PHE A 27 15.58 -5.25 9.64
N ASP A 28 15.38 -6.55 9.80
CA ASP A 28 15.90 -7.56 8.88
C ASP A 28 15.00 -7.58 7.64
N PHE A 29 15.26 -6.66 6.73
CA PHE A 29 14.47 -6.48 5.52
C PHE A 29 14.97 -7.40 4.41
N ARG A 30 14.05 -8.24 3.88
CA ARG A 30 14.37 -9.17 2.81
C ARG A 30 13.34 -9.07 1.70
N VAL A 31 13.82 -9.11 0.47
CA VAL A 31 12.98 -9.21 -0.73
C VAL A 31 12.84 -10.68 -1.09
N LEU A 32 11.62 -11.14 -1.27
CA LEU A 32 11.31 -12.55 -1.50
C LEU A 32 10.68 -12.74 -2.87
N ALA A 33 10.97 -13.86 -3.51
CA ALA A 33 10.31 -14.31 -4.72
C ALA A 33 10.02 -15.83 -4.65
N PRO A 34 8.96 -16.33 -5.34
CA PRO A 34 8.73 -17.77 -5.45
C PRO A 34 9.94 -18.54 -6.00
N ASP A 35 10.62 -17.93 -6.94
CA ASP A 35 11.86 -18.42 -7.57
C ASP A 35 12.90 -17.30 -7.49
N PRO A 36 13.93 -17.43 -6.62
CA PRO A 36 15.02 -16.47 -6.54
C PRO A 36 15.75 -16.26 -7.87
N GLY A 37 16.29 -15.07 -8.08
CA GLY A 37 16.97 -14.70 -9.31
C GLY A 37 16.53 -13.36 -9.85
N ILE A 38 16.58 -13.21 -11.17
CA ILE A 38 16.24 -11.96 -11.85
C ILE A 38 14.72 -11.80 -11.95
N VAL A 39 14.20 -10.76 -11.30
CA VAL A 39 12.78 -10.39 -11.35
C VAL A 39 12.63 -9.10 -12.16
N GLN A 40 11.83 -9.15 -13.21
CA GLN A 40 11.60 -8.00 -14.10
C GLN A 40 10.61 -7.01 -13.50
N SER A 41 10.87 -5.72 -13.64
CA SER A 41 9.88 -4.67 -13.41
C SER A 41 8.97 -4.48 -14.62
N GLY A 42 7.87 -3.78 -14.44
CA GLY A 42 7.03 -3.32 -15.55
C GLY A 42 7.65 -2.17 -16.37
N MET A 43 8.87 -1.70 -16.04
CA MET A 43 9.48 -0.48 -16.58
C MET A 43 10.84 -0.71 -17.28
N GLY A 44 11.15 -1.95 -17.67
CA GLY A 44 12.33 -2.25 -18.50
C GLY A 44 13.65 -2.39 -17.74
N PHE A 45 13.62 -2.55 -16.41
CA PHE A 45 14.77 -2.93 -15.59
C PHE A 45 14.42 -4.11 -14.68
N SER A 46 15.41 -4.70 -14.04
CA SER A 46 15.23 -5.84 -13.15
C SER A 46 15.98 -5.68 -11.84
N ILE A 47 15.60 -6.47 -10.86
CA ILE A 47 16.32 -6.67 -9.62
C ILE A 47 16.74 -8.13 -9.48
N ASN A 48 17.82 -8.39 -8.76
CA ASN A 48 18.18 -9.74 -8.34
C ASN A 48 17.60 -10.00 -6.94
N VAL A 49 16.75 -11.02 -6.82
CA VAL A 49 16.15 -11.43 -5.54
C VAL A 49 16.88 -12.67 -5.05
N GLU A 50 17.42 -12.62 -3.84
CA GLU A 50 18.28 -13.69 -3.30
C GLU A 50 17.50 -14.72 -2.49
N HIS A 51 16.31 -14.35 -1.97
CA HIS A 51 15.58 -15.15 -1.01
C HIS A 51 14.27 -15.68 -1.59
N ASP A 52 13.96 -16.93 -1.24
CA ASP A 52 12.68 -17.55 -1.54
C ASP A 52 11.62 -17.21 -0.46
N LEU A 53 10.42 -17.79 -0.61
CA LEU A 53 9.29 -17.52 0.28
C LEU A 53 9.42 -18.17 1.67
N SER A 54 10.41 -19.01 1.94
CA SER A 54 10.59 -19.65 3.25
C SER A 54 10.80 -18.65 4.37
N PHE A 55 11.44 -17.51 4.07
CA PHE A 55 11.64 -16.43 5.04
C PHE A 55 10.32 -15.73 5.46
N ALA A 56 9.25 -15.84 4.69
CA ALA A 56 7.94 -15.32 5.10
C ALA A 56 7.39 -16.04 6.33
N ALA A 57 7.82 -17.29 6.58
CA ALA A 57 7.39 -18.08 7.72
C ALA A 57 7.88 -17.54 9.08
N GLU A 58 8.90 -16.69 9.11
CA GLU A 58 9.48 -16.11 10.33
C GLU A 58 9.27 -14.59 10.42
N ALA A 59 8.81 -13.94 9.35
CA ALA A 59 8.67 -12.50 9.27
C ALA A 59 7.57 -11.96 10.21
N ASP A 60 7.86 -10.89 10.95
CA ASP A 60 6.86 -10.17 11.76
C ASP A 60 5.94 -9.32 10.90
N LEU A 61 6.40 -8.93 9.71
CA LEU A 61 5.67 -8.18 8.70
C LEU A 61 5.92 -8.75 7.31
N VAL A 62 4.85 -9.03 6.58
CA VAL A 62 4.90 -9.37 5.15
C VAL A 62 4.25 -8.24 4.34
N ILE A 63 5.04 -7.63 3.44
CA ILE A 63 4.56 -6.58 2.55
C ILE A 63 4.29 -7.20 1.19
N VAL A 64 3.06 -7.04 0.72
CA VAL A 64 2.61 -7.60 -0.56
C VAL A 64 2.59 -6.51 -1.61
N ALA A 65 3.54 -6.62 -2.56
CA ALA A 65 3.67 -5.70 -3.68
C ALA A 65 2.59 -5.94 -4.75
N PRO A 66 2.28 -4.92 -5.57
CA PRO A 66 1.34 -5.04 -6.68
C PRO A 66 1.74 -6.11 -7.69
N LEU A 67 0.74 -6.77 -8.25
CA LEU A 67 0.88 -7.62 -9.44
C LEU A 67 0.24 -6.96 -10.66
N PRO A 68 0.77 -7.23 -11.86
CA PRO A 68 0.10 -6.87 -13.12
C PRO A 68 -1.32 -7.45 -13.20
N ARG A 69 -2.23 -6.70 -13.82
CA ARG A 69 -3.67 -7.04 -13.86
C ARG A 69 -3.95 -8.42 -14.44
N GLU A 70 -3.18 -8.85 -15.44
CA GLU A 70 -3.30 -10.16 -16.09
C GLU A 70 -2.97 -11.34 -15.17
N LYS A 71 -2.38 -11.07 -14.00
CA LYS A 71 -2.05 -12.08 -12.99
C LYS A 71 -3.07 -12.18 -11.85
N TRP A 72 -4.07 -11.30 -11.80
CA TRP A 72 -5.09 -11.35 -10.76
C TRP A 72 -5.95 -12.62 -10.88
N GLY A 73 -6.18 -13.28 -9.77
CA GLY A 73 -6.85 -14.59 -9.75
C GLY A 73 -5.99 -15.75 -10.30
N ARG A 74 -4.68 -15.50 -10.51
CA ARG A 74 -3.70 -16.49 -11.01
C ARG A 74 -2.37 -16.40 -10.26
N THR A 75 -2.42 -15.99 -9.01
CA THR A 75 -1.24 -15.89 -8.15
C THR A 75 -0.64 -17.28 -7.94
N ASP A 76 0.69 -17.37 -7.93
CA ASP A 76 1.39 -18.60 -7.59
C ASP A 76 0.91 -19.13 -6.22
N ALA A 77 0.52 -20.38 -6.16
CA ALA A 77 -0.02 -21.00 -4.95
C ALA A 77 0.96 -20.89 -3.76
N ARG A 78 2.27 -20.92 -4.02
CA ARG A 78 3.30 -20.76 -2.99
C ARG A 78 3.21 -19.37 -2.31
N VAL A 79 2.89 -18.31 -3.08
CA VAL A 79 2.69 -16.97 -2.52
C VAL A 79 1.43 -16.92 -1.66
N LEU A 80 0.33 -17.49 -2.13
CA LEU A 80 -0.91 -17.57 -1.37
C LEU A 80 -0.72 -18.34 -0.05
N ASP A 81 0.02 -19.43 -0.09
CA ASP A 81 0.32 -20.24 1.10
C ASP A 81 1.23 -19.49 2.08
N ALA A 82 2.24 -18.78 1.60
CA ALA A 82 3.11 -17.94 2.44
C ALA A 82 2.32 -16.85 3.16
N VAL A 83 1.39 -16.19 2.46
CA VAL A 83 0.51 -15.16 3.04
C VAL A 83 -0.43 -15.74 4.09
N ARG A 84 -1.06 -16.90 3.82
CA ARG A 84 -1.93 -17.59 4.79
C ARG A 84 -1.17 -18.04 6.04
N GLN A 85 0.05 -18.54 5.89
CA GLN A 85 0.89 -18.94 7.01
C GLN A 85 1.31 -17.75 7.86
N ALA A 86 1.65 -16.61 7.24
CA ALA A 86 1.97 -15.38 7.95
C ALA A 86 0.75 -14.88 8.76
N ASP A 87 -0.45 -14.86 8.16
CA ASP A 87 -1.70 -14.47 8.84
C ASP A 87 -1.99 -15.41 10.03
N ALA A 88 -1.95 -16.71 9.81
CA ALA A 88 -2.21 -17.73 10.84
C ALA A 88 -1.27 -17.62 12.04
N ARG A 89 -0.05 -17.15 11.83
CA ARG A 89 0.95 -16.92 12.87
C ARG A 89 0.78 -15.56 13.56
N GLY A 90 -0.07 -14.68 13.03
CA GLY A 90 -0.33 -13.35 13.56
C GLY A 90 0.70 -12.31 13.15
N ALA A 91 1.42 -12.52 12.04
CA ALA A 91 2.26 -11.49 11.45
C ALA A 91 1.42 -10.31 10.95
N TRP A 92 2.03 -9.13 10.84
CA TRP A 92 1.43 -8.03 10.09
C TRP A 92 1.44 -8.33 8.59
N LEU A 93 0.34 -8.00 7.94
CA LEU A 93 0.25 -8.03 6.48
C LEU A 93 -0.05 -6.62 5.98
N LEU A 94 0.79 -6.11 5.10
CA LEU A 94 0.60 -4.81 4.47
C LEU A 94 0.53 -5.00 2.96
N SER A 95 -0.59 -4.68 2.34
CA SER A 95 -0.67 -4.66 0.88
C SER A 95 -0.60 -3.24 0.32
N LEU A 96 0.14 -3.10 -0.76
CA LEU A 96 0.28 -1.85 -1.50
C LEU A 96 -0.48 -1.95 -2.82
N CYS A 97 -1.38 -1.00 -3.08
CA CYS A 97 -2.13 -0.93 -4.34
C CYS A 97 -2.84 -2.27 -4.68
N SER A 98 -2.62 -2.81 -5.87
CA SER A 98 -3.18 -4.10 -6.30
C SER A 98 -2.59 -5.33 -5.59
N GLY A 99 -1.64 -5.17 -4.68
CA GLY A 99 -1.21 -6.23 -3.76
C GLY A 99 -2.37 -6.79 -2.91
N ALA A 100 -3.42 -6.00 -2.70
CA ALA A 100 -4.64 -6.42 -2.03
C ALA A 100 -5.35 -7.59 -2.74
N PHE A 101 -5.19 -7.75 -4.06
CA PHE A 101 -5.74 -8.89 -4.80
C PHE A 101 -5.10 -10.22 -4.41
N ILE A 102 -3.82 -10.22 -4.04
CA ILE A 102 -3.14 -11.43 -3.52
C ILE A 102 -3.74 -11.83 -2.17
N LEU A 103 -3.96 -10.84 -1.27
CA LEU A 103 -4.60 -11.09 0.01
C LEU A 103 -6.04 -11.58 -0.17
N ALA A 104 -6.78 -11.01 -1.13
CA ALA A 104 -8.13 -11.43 -1.48
C ALA A 104 -8.16 -12.87 -2.03
N GLU A 105 -7.27 -13.20 -2.98
CA GLU A 105 -7.16 -14.53 -3.57
C GLU A 105 -6.75 -15.59 -2.55
N SER A 106 -5.97 -15.21 -1.54
CA SER A 106 -5.63 -16.11 -0.44
C SER A 106 -6.82 -16.44 0.49
N GLY A 107 -7.91 -15.64 0.42
CA GLY A 107 -9.10 -15.80 1.25
C GLY A 107 -9.01 -15.15 2.63
N ILE A 108 -7.86 -14.54 2.99
CA ILE A 108 -7.70 -13.95 4.33
C ILE A 108 -8.49 -12.64 4.51
N LEU A 109 -8.95 -12.01 3.42
CA LEU A 109 -9.79 -10.81 3.47
C LEU A 109 -11.30 -11.11 3.53
N ASP A 110 -11.72 -12.38 3.46
CA ASP A 110 -13.13 -12.74 3.52
C ASP A 110 -13.78 -12.25 4.81
N GLY A 111 -14.87 -11.48 4.69
CA GLY A 111 -15.60 -10.90 5.81
C GLY A 111 -14.90 -9.72 6.49
N ARG A 112 -13.79 -9.24 5.94
CA ARG A 112 -13.02 -8.09 6.46
C ARG A 112 -13.22 -6.85 5.60
N ARG A 113 -12.95 -5.68 6.20
CA ARG A 113 -12.82 -4.44 5.46
C ARG A 113 -11.46 -4.35 4.79
N ALA A 114 -11.45 -3.87 3.55
CA ALA A 114 -10.22 -3.67 2.78
C ALA A 114 -10.36 -2.52 1.80
N THR A 115 -9.25 -2.05 1.27
CA THR A 115 -9.22 -1.12 0.13
C THR A 115 -8.11 -1.50 -0.86
N THR A 116 -8.16 -0.92 -2.02
CA THR A 116 -7.13 -0.97 -3.05
C THR A 116 -7.11 0.36 -3.80
N HIS A 117 -6.32 0.48 -4.86
CA HIS A 117 -6.33 1.67 -5.70
C HIS A 117 -7.72 1.91 -6.30
N TRP A 118 -8.21 3.15 -6.27
CA TRP A 118 -9.56 3.53 -6.72
C TRP A 118 -9.94 2.98 -8.09
N MET A 119 -8.98 2.92 -9.03
CA MET A 119 -9.20 2.33 -10.37
C MET A 119 -9.57 0.85 -10.35
N TYR A 120 -9.38 0.16 -9.24
CA TYR A 120 -9.51 -1.30 -9.14
C TYR A 120 -10.54 -1.76 -8.12
N THR A 121 -11.17 -0.84 -7.39
CA THR A 121 -12.15 -1.15 -6.34
C THR A 121 -13.34 -1.93 -6.89
N ASP A 122 -13.93 -1.48 -8.01
CA ASP A 122 -15.05 -2.18 -8.64
C ASP A 122 -14.66 -3.60 -9.07
N THR A 123 -13.46 -3.75 -9.66
CA THR A 123 -12.95 -5.09 -10.04
C THR A 123 -12.76 -5.98 -8.81
N MET A 124 -12.30 -5.42 -7.68
CA MET A 124 -12.13 -6.17 -6.44
C MET A 124 -13.46 -6.62 -5.87
N ILE A 125 -14.48 -5.75 -5.87
CA ILE A 125 -15.84 -6.07 -5.45
C ILE A 125 -16.44 -7.20 -6.29
N GLU A 126 -16.28 -7.12 -7.62
CA GLU A 126 -16.79 -8.15 -8.53
C GLU A 126 -16.10 -9.50 -8.34
N MET A 127 -14.78 -9.51 -8.20
CA MET A 127 -14.01 -10.76 -8.09
C MET A 127 -14.13 -11.40 -6.70
N TYR A 128 -14.27 -10.60 -5.64
CA TYR A 128 -14.23 -11.05 -4.25
C TYR A 128 -15.40 -10.49 -3.43
N PRO A 129 -16.64 -10.92 -3.70
CA PRO A 129 -17.85 -10.32 -3.12
C PRO A 129 -18.02 -10.55 -1.61
N ARG A 130 -17.14 -11.31 -0.98
CA ARG A 130 -17.13 -11.50 0.48
C ARG A 130 -16.30 -10.46 1.23
N ILE A 131 -15.62 -9.58 0.52
CA ILE A 131 -14.79 -8.52 1.11
C ILE A 131 -15.62 -7.23 1.17
N ASP A 132 -15.60 -6.55 2.32
CA ASP A 132 -16.17 -5.21 2.47
C ASP A 132 -15.15 -4.18 1.96
N VAL A 133 -15.23 -3.88 0.66
CA VAL A 133 -14.29 -2.97 -0.01
C VAL A 133 -14.73 -1.53 0.19
N ASP A 134 -13.87 -0.73 0.81
CA ASP A 134 -14.03 0.71 0.96
C ASP A 134 -13.28 1.44 -0.18
N PRO A 135 -13.98 2.04 -1.16
CA PRO A 135 -13.36 2.61 -2.35
C PRO A 135 -12.71 3.98 -2.11
N ASP A 136 -13.11 4.69 -1.06
CA ASP A 136 -12.83 6.12 -0.93
C ASP A 136 -11.63 6.45 -0.03
N VAL A 137 -11.07 5.46 0.66
CA VAL A 137 -10.07 5.67 1.71
C VAL A 137 -8.64 5.39 1.24
N LEU A 138 -7.65 6.01 1.90
CA LEU A 138 -6.23 5.81 1.59
C LEU A 138 -5.74 4.43 2.02
N TYR A 139 -6.15 3.99 3.19
CA TYR A 139 -5.86 2.65 3.70
C TYR A 139 -6.90 2.21 4.74
N VAL A 140 -7.05 0.92 4.87
CA VAL A 140 -7.89 0.26 5.88
C VAL A 140 -7.01 -0.64 6.71
N GLN A 141 -7.19 -0.61 8.02
CA GLN A 141 -6.66 -1.60 8.94
C GLN A 141 -7.82 -2.44 9.49
N ASP A 142 -7.70 -3.75 9.37
CA ASP A 142 -8.60 -4.73 9.98
C ASP A 142 -7.75 -5.77 10.72
N GLY A 143 -7.70 -5.68 12.04
CA GLY A 143 -6.79 -6.46 12.85
C GLY A 143 -5.32 -6.17 12.55
N ARG A 144 -4.57 -7.19 12.15
CA ARG A 144 -3.16 -7.08 11.73
C ARG A 144 -2.99 -7.05 10.20
N ILE A 145 -4.04 -6.76 9.48
CA ILE A 145 -4.00 -6.59 8.02
C ILE A 145 -4.23 -5.12 7.69
N ILE A 146 -3.32 -4.55 6.92
CA ILE A 146 -3.44 -3.19 6.38
C ILE A 146 -3.46 -3.29 4.86
N THR A 147 -4.51 -2.77 4.25
CA THR A 147 -4.60 -2.64 2.79
C THR A 147 -4.60 -1.17 2.40
N SER A 148 -3.88 -0.79 1.36
CA SER A 148 -3.72 0.61 0.95
C SER A 148 -3.98 0.84 -0.52
N ALA A 149 -4.40 2.05 -0.86
CA ALA A 149 -4.56 2.49 -2.24
C ALA A 149 -3.26 2.50 -3.07
N GLY A 150 -2.13 2.28 -2.42
CA GLY A 150 -0.83 2.28 -3.08
C GLY A 150 -0.28 3.69 -3.33
N THR A 151 0.81 3.78 -4.09
CA THR A 151 1.52 5.02 -4.33
C THR A 151 1.76 5.82 -3.04
N ALA A 152 1.39 7.11 -2.98
CA ALA A 152 1.54 7.93 -1.78
C ALA A 152 0.79 7.38 -0.55
N ALA A 153 -0.40 6.76 -0.74
CA ALA A 153 -1.14 6.13 0.35
C ALA A 153 -0.41 4.90 0.94
N GLY A 154 0.47 4.26 0.15
CA GLY A 154 1.35 3.21 0.64
C GLY A 154 2.37 3.70 1.67
N LEU A 155 2.88 4.95 1.49
CA LEU A 155 3.73 5.61 2.48
C LEU A 155 2.97 5.86 3.78
N ASP A 156 1.72 6.37 3.67
CA ASP A 156 0.89 6.65 4.84
C ASP A 156 0.57 5.38 5.64
N ALA A 157 0.21 4.30 4.95
CA ALA A 157 -0.05 3.00 5.57
C ALA A 157 1.21 2.43 6.24
N SER A 158 2.38 2.59 5.62
CA SER A 158 3.67 2.18 6.19
C SER A 158 4.00 3.00 7.45
N LEU A 159 3.85 4.32 7.41
CA LEU A 159 4.07 5.20 8.57
C LEU A 159 3.05 4.94 9.68
N HIS A 160 1.81 4.60 9.34
CA HIS A 160 0.80 4.20 10.31
C HIS A 160 1.22 2.94 11.07
N LEU A 161 1.68 1.90 10.37
CA LEU A 161 2.19 0.68 10.99
C LEU A 161 3.43 0.97 11.86
N LEU A 162 4.40 1.71 11.33
CA LEU A 162 5.61 2.09 12.07
C LEU A 162 5.27 2.89 13.34
N ARG A 163 4.24 3.73 13.30
CA ARG A 163 3.76 4.46 14.47
C ARG A 163 3.17 3.55 15.53
N GLN A 164 2.45 2.51 15.12
CA GLN A 164 1.89 1.53 16.06
C GLN A 164 2.98 0.68 16.72
N GLU A 165 3.95 0.22 15.96
CA GLU A 165 4.96 -0.72 16.44
C GLU A 165 6.17 -0.03 17.12
N LEU A 166 6.60 1.13 16.62
CA LEU A 166 7.79 1.84 17.12
C LEU A 166 7.47 3.14 17.87
N GLY A 167 6.20 3.57 17.87
CA GLY A 167 5.76 4.82 18.47
C GLY A 167 5.87 6.05 17.57
N ALA A 168 5.28 7.14 18.04
CA ALA A 168 5.14 8.37 17.26
C ALA A 168 6.47 9.04 16.93
N GLU A 169 7.44 8.99 17.83
CA GLU A 169 8.75 9.63 17.66
C GLU A 169 9.53 9.00 16.50
N ALA A 170 9.62 7.66 16.47
CA ALA A 170 10.28 6.92 15.40
C ALA A 170 9.59 7.16 14.06
N ALA A 171 8.26 7.05 14.00
CA ALA A 171 7.51 7.32 12.78
C ALA A 171 7.70 8.76 12.26
N ASN A 172 7.71 9.76 13.14
CA ASN A 172 7.96 11.15 12.78
C ASN A 172 9.37 11.36 12.23
N THR A 173 10.37 10.68 12.80
CA THR A 173 11.76 10.74 12.34
C THR A 173 11.88 10.13 10.95
N ILE A 174 11.26 8.96 10.70
CA ILE A 174 11.22 8.31 9.39
C ILE A 174 10.53 9.23 8.37
N ALA A 175 9.34 9.75 8.68
CA ALA A 175 8.59 10.64 7.79
C ALA A 175 9.38 11.90 7.40
N ARG A 176 10.10 12.49 8.35
CA ARG A 176 10.97 13.66 8.10
C ARG A 176 12.08 13.34 7.11
N ARG A 177 12.69 12.15 7.23
CA ARG A 177 13.72 11.68 6.29
C ARG A 177 13.17 11.47 4.89
N MET A 178 11.92 10.99 4.79
CA MET A 178 11.20 10.79 3.53
C MET A 178 10.60 12.10 2.97
N VAL A 179 10.70 13.22 3.71
CA VAL A 179 10.14 14.52 3.34
C VAL A 179 8.62 14.46 3.09
N VAL A 180 7.92 13.69 3.92
CA VAL A 180 6.46 13.52 3.86
C VAL A 180 5.81 13.92 5.19
N PRO A 181 4.51 14.26 5.21
CA PRO A 181 3.78 14.46 6.45
C PRO A 181 3.87 13.21 7.35
N PRO A 182 4.06 13.39 8.66
CA PRO A 182 4.26 12.26 9.57
C PRO A 182 3.02 11.41 9.78
N GLN A 183 1.87 11.92 9.42
CA GLN A 183 0.59 11.21 9.52
C GLN A 183 -0.42 11.79 8.53
N ARG A 184 -1.05 10.92 7.78
CA ARG A 184 -2.34 11.13 7.12
C ARG A 184 -3.32 10.08 7.62
N ASP A 185 -4.57 10.52 7.87
CA ASP A 185 -5.63 9.61 8.30
C ASP A 185 -6.00 8.67 7.14
N GLY A 186 -6.08 7.38 7.42
CA GLY A 186 -6.49 6.39 6.42
C GLY A 186 -7.86 6.64 5.83
N GLY A 187 -8.77 7.21 6.62
CA GLY A 187 -10.12 7.59 6.18
C GLY A 187 -10.20 8.81 5.25
N GLN A 188 -9.07 9.46 4.93
CA GLN A 188 -9.08 10.51 3.90
C GLN A 188 -9.36 9.92 2.53
N ALA A 189 -10.15 10.65 1.73
CA ALA A 189 -10.49 10.24 0.38
C ALA A 189 -9.26 10.14 -0.52
N GLN A 190 -9.23 9.12 -1.38
CA GLN A 190 -8.33 9.06 -2.52
C GLN A 190 -8.63 10.24 -3.45
N PHE A 191 -7.62 10.71 -4.19
CA PHE A 191 -7.86 11.69 -5.27
C PHE A 191 -8.54 10.98 -6.44
N ILE A 192 -9.87 10.84 -6.34
CA ILE A 192 -10.69 10.25 -7.39
C ILE A 192 -11.00 11.34 -8.40
N ASP A 193 -11.05 10.98 -9.67
CA ASP A 193 -11.47 11.89 -10.75
C ASP A 193 -13.00 12.11 -10.67
N HIS A 194 -13.40 12.98 -9.75
CA HIS A 194 -14.78 13.47 -9.74
C HIS A 194 -14.93 14.43 -10.93
N PRO A 195 -15.96 14.27 -11.77
CA PRO A 195 -16.26 15.26 -12.79
C PRO A 195 -16.37 16.62 -12.11
N LEU A 196 -15.43 17.50 -12.42
CA LEU A 196 -15.53 18.88 -11.93
C LEU A 196 -16.86 19.44 -12.41
N PRO A 197 -17.65 20.11 -11.54
CA PRO A 197 -18.83 20.82 -12.00
C PRO A 197 -18.39 21.70 -13.19
N GLU A 198 -19.16 21.71 -14.27
CA GLU A 198 -18.92 22.64 -15.36
C GLU A 198 -18.95 24.05 -14.79
N VAL A 199 -17.76 24.60 -14.52
CA VAL A 199 -17.65 25.98 -14.08
C VAL A 199 -17.82 26.82 -15.31
N ALA A 200 -18.92 27.51 -15.41
CA ALA A 200 -19.28 28.39 -16.53
C ALA A 200 -18.25 29.51 -16.79
N SER A 201 -17.34 29.75 -15.84
CA SER A 201 -16.14 30.57 -16.05
C SER A 201 -14.96 30.04 -15.23
N ARG A 202 -13.79 29.94 -15.83
CA ARG A 202 -12.50 29.64 -15.15
C ARG A 202 -11.90 30.85 -14.43
N SER A 203 -12.61 31.94 -14.35
CA SER A 203 -12.15 33.20 -13.79
C SER A 203 -12.84 33.48 -12.47
N LEU A 204 -12.05 33.81 -11.45
CA LEU A 204 -12.56 34.38 -10.18
C LEU A 204 -13.08 35.83 -10.37
N SER A 205 -13.06 36.40 -11.61
CA SER A 205 -13.49 37.75 -11.88
C SER A 205 -14.93 37.99 -11.39
N ALA A 206 -15.85 37.06 -11.61
CA ALA A 206 -17.24 37.26 -11.16
C ALA A 206 -17.36 37.37 -9.62
N VAL A 207 -16.50 36.70 -8.88
CA VAL A 207 -16.44 36.82 -7.41
C VAL A 207 -15.81 38.13 -6.99
N THR A 208 -14.74 38.53 -7.69
CA THR A 208 -14.06 39.82 -7.43
C THR A 208 -14.96 41.00 -7.79
N ASP A 209 -15.68 40.94 -8.90
CA ASP A 209 -16.62 41.94 -9.31
C ASP A 209 -17.78 42.08 -8.33
N TRP A 210 -18.33 40.97 -7.90
CA TRP A 210 -19.37 40.92 -6.83
C TRP A 210 -18.87 41.54 -5.51
N MET A 211 -17.63 41.22 -5.11
CA MET A 211 -17.02 41.78 -3.89
C MET A 211 -16.84 43.30 -4.01
N LEU A 212 -16.45 43.81 -5.18
CA LEU A 212 -16.28 45.23 -5.40
C LEU A 212 -17.60 46.00 -5.42
N GLU A 213 -18.68 45.39 -5.84
CA GLU A 213 -20.03 45.97 -5.85
C GLU A 213 -20.71 45.95 -4.48
N ASN A 214 -20.23 45.13 -3.52
CA ASN A 214 -20.87 44.91 -2.23
C ASN A 214 -19.96 45.27 -1.01
N LEU A 215 -18.88 46.00 -1.27
CA LEU A 215 -18.07 46.68 -0.28
C LEU A 215 -18.50 48.14 -0.14
#